data_d9b04b624265561845b580d13d803466
#
_entry.id   d9b04b624265561845b580d13d803466
#
_cell.length_a   1.000
_cell.length_b   1.000
_cell.length_c   1.000
_cell.angle_alpha   90.00
_cell.angle_beta   90.00
_cell.angle_gamma   90.00
#
_symmetry.space_group_name_H-M   'P 1'
#
loop_
_entity.id
_entity.type
_entity.pdbx_description
1 polymer ?
#
loop_
_entity_poly.entity_id
_entity_poly.type
_entity_poly.pdbx_seq_one_letter_code
_entity_poly.pdbx_strand_id
1 'polypeptide(L)'
;MYNSDFAKCWSRLTKDYKLHMDQELAPSLTEAQLAVLEVLEDHQKMKPSDLIPYLATTPAAVTMLLDRMEKNDLIRRNRDNQDRRIVWVSLSDKGRMETERGISIRNEFMNSVLSNISMHNQQLLVYLLGKMTTPKTKEPALSTSV
;
A
#
# COMPACT_ATOMS: atom_id res chain seq x y z
N MET A 1 -8.10 -19.21 24.23
CA MET A 1 -7.57 -18.88 22.91
C MET A 1 -6.94 -17.49 22.94
N TYR A 2 -5.89 -17.25 22.23
CA TYR A 2 -5.04 -16.05 22.31
C TYR A 2 -5.60 -14.78 21.64
N ASN A 3 -6.89 -14.72 21.33
CA ASN A 3 -7.51 -13.62 20.59
C ASN A 3 -7.30 -12.24 21.23
N SER A 4 -7.49 -12.14 22.54
CA SER A 4 -7.36 -10.87 23.27
C SER A 4 -5.93 -10.35 23.25
N ASP A 5 -4.96 -11.22 23.46
CA ASP A 5 -3.54 -10.83 23.51
C ASP A 5 -3.04 -10.47 22.09
N PHE A 6 -3.45 -11.25 21.09
CA PHE A 6 -3.18 -10.92 19.70
C PHE A 6 -3.77 -9.56 19.33
N ALA A 7 -5.04 -9.30 19.67
CA ALA A 7 -5.70 -8.04 19.37
C ALA A 7 -4.99 -6.83 20.02
N LYS A 8 -4.52 -6.97 21.26
CA LYS A 8 -3.76 -5.92 21.94
C LYS A 8 -2.41 -5.64 21.26
N CYS A 9 -1.66 -6.70 20.94
CA CYS A 9 -0.37 -6.57 20.26
C CYS A 9 -0.54 -5.96 18.86
N TRP A 10 -1.53 -6.44 18.12
CA TRP A 10 -1.86 -5.93 16.79
C TRP A 10 -2.26 -4.44 16.80
N SER A 11 -3.16 -4.08 17.72
CA SER A 11 -3.62 -2.69 17.87
C SER A 11 -2.48 -1.74 18.23
N ARG A 12 -1.58 -2.17 19.13
CA ARG A 12 -0.41 -1.37 19.51
C ARG A 12 0.55 -1.20 18.34
N LEU A 13 0.92 -2.30 17.69
CA LEU A 13 1.86 -2.29 16.58
C LEU A 13 1.36 -1.43 15.41
N THR A 14 0.10 -1.57 15.03
CA THR A 14 -0.50 -0.79 13.94
C THR A 14 -0.63 0.69 14.28
N LYS A 15 -0.93 1.03 15.54
CA LYS A 15 -0.96 2.40 16.02
C LYS A 15 0.42 3.05 15.97
N ASP A 16 1.44 2.35 16.45
CA ASP A 16 2.82 2.85 16.46
C ASP A 16 3.34 3.04 15.03
N TYR A 17 3.03 2.08 14.13
CA TYR A 17 3.33 2.19 12.71
C TYR A 17 2.66 3.41 12.06
N LYS A 18 1.36 3.58 12.28
CA LYS A 18 0.63 4.72 11.73
C LYS A 18 1.20 6.05 12.20
N LEU A 19 1.49 6.17 13.50
CA LEU A 19 2.07 7.38 14.06
C LEU A 19 3.44 7.69 13.44
N HIS A 20 4.30 6.68 13.30
CA HIS A 20 5.61 6.83 12.64
C HIS A 20 5.46 7.32 11.21
N MET A 21 4.61 6.67 10.41
CA MET A 21 4.41 7.06 9.02
C MET A 21 3.83 8.47 8.89
N ASP A 22 2.81 8.82 9.67
CA ASP A 22 2.19 10.14 9.64
C ASP A 22 3.20 11.25 9.99
N GLN A 23 4.08 11.02 10.96
CA GLN A 23 5.09 11.99 11.38
C GLN A 23 6.24 12.13 10.38
N GLU A 24 6.77 11.02 9.92
CA GLU A 24 7.97 11.01 9.07
C GLU A 24 7.68 11.34 7.59
N LEU A 25 6.49 11.01 7.09
CA LEU A 25 6.10 11.37 5.73
C LEU A 25 5.73 12.86 5.59
N ALA A 26 5.17 13.46 6.64
CA ALA A 26 4.75 14.86 6.62
C ALA A 26 5.96 15.81 6.40
N PRO A 27 5.72 17.00 5.83
CA PRO A 27 4.47 17.50 5.26
C PRO A 27 4.25 17.09 3.79
N SER A 28 5.26 16.53 3.12
CA SER A 28 5.28 16.38 1.67
C SER A 28 4.48 15.17 1.17
N LEU A 29 4.21 14.20 2.03
CA LEU A 29 3.58 12.93 1.65
C LEU A 29 2.64 12.40 2.75
N THR A 30 1.63 11.64 2.34
CA THR A 30 0.77 10.84 3.22
C THR A 30 0.87 9.36 2.86
N GLU A 31 0.45 8.46 3.77
CA GLU A 31 0.43 7.02 3.46
C GLU A 31 -0.46 6.69 2.26
N ALA A 32 -1.61 7.34 2.12
CA ALA A 32 -2.48 7.14 0.97
C ALA A 32 -1.81 7.54 -0.35
N GLN A 33 -1.06 8.63 -0.35
CA GLN A 33 -0.27 9.06 -1.51
C GLN A 33 0.86 8.08 -1.79
N LEU A 34 1.59 7.63 -0.77
CA LEU A 34 2.64 6.63 -0.92
C LEU A 34 2.10 5.35 -1.56
N ALA A 35 0.93 4.87 -1.14
CA ALA A 35 0.30 3.68 -1.72
C ALA A 35 0.04 3.85 -3.23
N VAL A 36 -0.42 5.01 -3.67
CA VAL A 36 -0.59 5.32 -5.10
C VAL A 36 0.75 5.31 -5.84
N LEU A 37 1.77 5.96 -5.25
CA LEU A 37 3.09 6.05 -5.85
C LEU A 37 3.71 4.66 -6.05
N GLU A 38 3.62 3.77 -5.06
CA GLU A 38 4.12 2.39 -5.14
C GLU A 38 3.43 1.60 -6.26
N VAL A 39 2.10 1.69 -6.37
CA VAL A 39 1.35 1.01 -7.45
C VAL A 39 1.76 1.53 -8.82
N LEU A 40 1.96 2.84 -8.97
CA LEU A 40 2.40 3.44 -10.22
C LEU A 40 3.85 3.09 -10.57
N GLU A 41 4.71 2.90 -9.58
CA GLU A 41 6.09 2.46 -9.79
C GLU A 41 6.13 1.05 -10.39
N ASP A 42 5.30 0.14 -9.88
CA ASP A 42 5.20 -1.24 -10.37
C ASP A 42 4.61 -1.33 -11.79
N HIS A 43 3.68 -0.46 -12.14
CA HIS A 43 2.91 -0.54 -13.38
C HIS A 43 3.30 0.51 -14.45
N GLN A 44 4.20 1.43 -14.11
CA GLN A 44 4.67 2.56 -14.92
C GLN A 44 3.58 3.60 -15.22
N LYS A 45 2.44 3.21 -15.74
CA LYS A 45 1.27 4.06 -15.98
C LYS A 45 -0.02 3.28 -15.77
N MET A 46 -1.05 3.94 -15.25
CA MET A 46 -2.37 3.35 -15.03
C MET A 46 -3.46 4.38 -15.32
N LYS A 47 -4.65 3.88 -15.63
CA LYS A 47 -5.85 4.73 -15.62
C LYS A 47 -6.31 4.96 -14.18
N PRO A 48 -6.95 6.09 -13.86
CA PRO A 48 -7.50 6.31 -12.51
C PRO A 48 -8.41 5.18 -12.02
N SER A 49 -9.23 4.61 -12.90
CA SER A 49 -10.11 3.48 -12.58
C SER A 49 -9.35 2.20 -12.18
N ASP A 50 -8.16 1.98 -12.73
CA ASP A 50 -7.34 0.80 -12.45
C ASP A 50 -6.68 0.87 -11.06
N LEU A 51 -6.57 2.06 -10.47
CA LEU A 51 -6.03 2.27 -9.12
C LEU A 51 -7.01 1.90 -8.01
N ILE A 52 -8.32 1.95 -8.27
CA ILE A 52 -9.37 1.74 -7.25
C ILE A 52 -9.21 0.39 -6.52
N PRO A 53 -9.01 -0.75 -7.19
CA PRO A 53 -8.86 -2.05 -6.53
C PRO A 53 -7.67 -2.12 -5.56
N TYR A 54 -6.60 -1.36 -5.82
CA TYR A 54 -5.39 -1.37 -4.99
C TYR A 54 -5.53 -0.50 -3.73
N LEU A 55 -6.41 0.49 -3.75
CA LEU A 55 -6.50 1.51 -2.70
C LEU A 55 -7.63 1.26 -1.69
N ALA A 56 -8.47 0.25 -1.92
CA ALA A 56 -9.61 -0.10 -1.07
C ALA A 56 -10.46 1.12 -0.66
N THR A 57 -10.73 2.03 -1.61
CA THR A 57 -11.43 3.29 -1.40
C THR A 57 -12.44 3.56 -2.53
N THR A 58 -13.16 4.68 -2.43
CA THR A 58 -14.18 5.04 -3.41
C THR A 58 -13.58 5.73 -4.66
N PRO A 59 -14.23 5.65 -5.84
CA PRO A 59 -13.79 6.38 -7.03
C PRO A 59 -13.63 7.89 -6.80
N ALA A 60 -14.53 8.51 -6.06
CA ALA A 60 -14.47 9.93 -5.73
C ALA A 60 -13.24 10.27 -4.88
N ALA A 61 -12.90 9.42 -3.89
CA ALA A 61 -11.71 9.59 -3.07
C ALA A 61 -10.42 9.45 -3.88
N VAL A 62 -10.36 8.52 -4.84
CA VAL A 62 -9.23 8.37 -5.76
C VAL A 62 -9.04 9.62 -6.60
N THR A 63 -10.13 10.16 -7.18
CA THR A 63 -10.07 11.40 -7.98
C THR A 63 -9.49 12.55 -7.16
N MET A 64 -10.01 12.77 -5.96
CA MET A 64 -9.53 13.84 -5.07
C MET A 64 -8.05 13.64 -4.68
N LEU A 65 -7.65 12.40 -4.43
CA LEU A 65 -6.27 12.06 -4.07
C LEU A 65 -5.33 12.37 -5.23
N LEU A 66 -5.67 11.93 -6.44
CA LEU A 66 -4.88 12.17 -7.65
C LEU A 66 -4.79 13.66 -8.00
N ASP A 67 -5.86 14.44 -7.80
CA ASP A 67 -5.85 15.88 -8.03
C ASP A 67 -4.85 16.60 -7.11
N ARG A 68 -4.80 16.20 -5.84
CA ARG A 68 -3.82 16.72 -4.88
C ARG A 68 -2.40 16.30 -5.23
N MET A 69 -2.22 15.06 -5.67
CA MET A 69 -0.90 14.53 -6.04
C MET A 69 -0.35 15.22 -7.29
N GLU A 70 -1.20 15.50 -8.28
CA GLU A 70 -0.81 16.25 -9.46
C GLU A 70 -0.43 17.70 -9.11
N LYS A 71 -1.24 18.36 -8.28
CA LYS A 71 -0.97 19.71 -7.78
C LYS A 71 0.36 19.79 -7.03
N ASN A 72 0.75 18.73 -6.32
CA ASN A 72 2.00 18.65 -5.58
C ASN A 72 3.17 18.10 -6.45
N ASP A 73 2.95 17.94 -7.75
CA ASP A 73 3.95 17.44 -8.70
C ASP A 73 4.47 16.03 -8.41
N LEU A 74 3.65 15.19 -7.78
CA LEU A 74 4.00 13.78 -7.51
C LEU A 74 3.67 12.86 -8.69
N ILE A 75 2.67 13.22 -9.46
CA ILE A 75 2.20 12.47 -10.62
C ILE A 75 1.96 13.40 -11.80
N ARG A 76 1.89 12.80 -12.99
CA ARG A 76 1.50 13.46 -14.25
C ARG A 76 0.32 12.74 -14.87
N ARG A 77 -0.59 13.51 -15.46
CA ARG A 77 -1.69 12.98 -16.27
C ARG A 77 -1.42 13.32 -17.74
N ASN A 78 -1.47 12.30 -18.58
CA ASN A 78 -1.32 12.44 -20.03
C ASN A 78 -2.46 11.75 -20.74
N ARG A 79 -3.04 12.43 -21.74
CA ARG A 79 -4.04 11.80 -22.61
C ARG A 79 -3.36 10.84 -23.57
N ASP A 80 -4.03 9.71 -23.82
CA ASP A 80 -3.55 8.75 -24.80
C ASP A 80 -3.50 9.36 -26.21
N ASN A 81 -2.46 9.03 -26.98
CA ASN A 81 -2.26 9.59 -28.30
C ASN A 81 -3.29 9.10 -29.32
N GLN A 82 -3.81 7.89 -29.16
CA GLN A 82 -4.76 7.25 -30.08
C GLN A 82 -6.21 7.45 -29.64
N ASP A 83 -6.49 7.37 -28.34
CA ASP A 83 -7.82 7.61 -27.77
C ASP A 83 -7.76 8.65 -26.65
N ARG A 84 -8.07 9.89 -26.97
CA ARG A 84 -8.00 11.03 -26.06
C ARG A 84 -9.00 11.00 -24.90
N ARG A 85 -9.91 10.04 -24.88
CA ARG A 85 -10.80 9.76 -23.74
C ARG A 85 -10.05 9.07 -22.61
N ILE A 86 -8.95 8.38 -22.92
CA ILE A 86 -8.10 7.70 -21.96
C ILE A 86 -7.10 8.70 -21.37
N VAL A 87 -7.04 8.75 -20.05
CA VAL A 87 -6.06 9.51 -19.28
C VAL A 87 -5.15 8.52 -18.56
N TRP A 88 -3.85 8.66 -18.80
CA TRP A 88 -2.81 7.89 -18.11
C TRP A 88 -2.23 8.69 -16.97
N VAL A 89 -2.09 8.04 -15.80
CA VAL A 89 -1.40 8.56 -14.62
C VAL A 89 -0.05 7.87 -14.52
N SER A 90 1.00 8.64 -14.32
CA SER A 90 2.37 8.15 -14.14
C SER A 90 3.11 8.96 -13.10
N LEU A 91 4.22 8.42 -12.59
CA LEU A 91 5.08 9.14 -11.64
C LEU A 91 5.78 10.32 -12.32
N SER A 92 5.91 11.42 -11.60
CA SER A 92 6.92 12.45 -11.88
C SER A 92 8.28 12.04 -11.32
N ASP A 93 9.35 12.79 -11.63
CA ASP A 93 10.65 12.56 -11.02
C ASP A 93 10.60 12.79 -9.50
N LYS A 94 9.88 13.82 -9.06
CA LYS A 94 9.61 14.05 -7.64
C LYS A 94 8.84 12.90 -7.01
N GLY A 95 7.82 12.36 -7.71
CA GLY A 95 7.07 11.19 -7.27
C GLY A 95 7.97 9.96 -7.04
N ARG A 96 8.94 9.70 -7.90
CA ARG A 96 9.91 8.59 -7.72
C ARG A 96 10.76 8.81 -6.48
N MET A 97 11.29 10.00 -6.28
CA MET A 97 12.09 10.33 -5.09
C MET A 97 11.27 10.18 -3.81
N GLU A 98 10.03 10.63 -3.81
CA GLU A 98 9.13 10.49 -2.64
C GLU A 98 8.72 9.04 -2.40
N THR A 99 8.60 8.21 -3.44
CA THR A 99 8.38 6.76 -3.29
C THR A 99 9.55 6.11 -2.57
N GLU A 100 10.78 6.34 -3.03
CA GLU A 100 12.00 5.81 -2.39
C GLU A 100 12.12 6.27 -0.93
N ARG A 101 11.86 7.56 -0.67
CA ARG A 101 11.87 8.12 0.69
C ARG A 101 10.82 7.46 1.58
N GLY A 102 9.60 7.31 1.11
CA GLY A 102 8.51 6.70 1.86
C GLY A 102 8.75 5.23 2.18
N ILE A 103 9.30 4.47 1.23
CA ILE A 103 9.71 3.07 1.43
C ILE A 103 10.82 2.99 2.48
N SER A 104 11.81 3.88 2.43
CA SER A 104 12.89 3.92 3.41
C SER A 104 12.36 4.19 4.82
N ILE A 105 11.46 5.15 4.99
CA ILE A 105 10.80 5.46 6.27
C ILE A 105 10.07 4.23 6.82
N ARG A 106 9.31 3.53 5.98
CA ARG A 106 8.63 2.30 6.37
C ARG A 106 9.62 1.21 6.80
N ASN A 107 10.69 1.04 6.06
CA ASN A 107 11.73 0.04 6.36
C ASN A 107 12.45 0.34 7.68
N GLU A 108 12.68 1.60 8.01
CA GLU A 108 13.25 1.99 9.31
C GLU A 108 12.36 1.53 10.47
N PHE A 109 11.06 1.75 10.36
CA PHE A 109 10.11 1.26 11.37
C PHE A 109 10.14 -0.27 11.47
N MET A 110 10.03 -0.97 10.32
CA MET A 110 10.03 -2.43 10.30
C MET A 110 11.32 -3.01 10.89
N ASN A 111 12.47 -2.43 10.55
CA ASN A 111 13.76 -2.84 11.11
C ASN A 111 13.81 -2.62 12.63
N SER A 112 13.32 -1.49 13.12
CA SER A 112 13.30 -1.20 14.56
C SER A 112 12.45 -2.20 15.35
N VAL A 113 11.31 -2.59 14.81
CA VAL A 113 10.41 -3.57 15.43
C VAL A 113 10.99 -4.99 15.36
N LEU A 114 11.46 -5.39 14.20
CA LEU A 114 12.00 -6.73 13.97
C LEU A 114 13.31 -6.97 14.74
N SER A 115 14.11 -5.94 14.99
CA SER A 115 15.35 -6.06 15.77
C SER A 115 15.14 -6.52 17.22
N ASN A 116 13.91 -6.44 17.73
CA ASN A 116 13.55 -6.94 19.07
C ASN A 116 13.49 -8.48 19.16
N ILE A 117 13.55 -9.18 18.06
CA ILE A 117 13.48 -10.64 18.00
C ILE A 117 14.62 -11.21 17.16
N SER A 118 15.01 -12.46 17.43
CA SER A 118 16.08 -13.13 16.70
C SER A 118 15.73 -13.33 15.21
N MET A 119 16.75 -13.48 14.37
CA MET A 119 16.58 -13.75 12.93
C MET A 119 15.66 -14.96 12.67
N HIS A 120 15.83 -16.03 13.46
CA HIS A 120 14.97 -17.21 13.36
C HIS A 120 13.49 -16.86 13.63
N ASN A 121 13.23 -16.07 14.68
CA ASN A 121 11.87 -15.65 15.02
C ASN A 121 11.29 -14.67 13.99
N GLN A 122 12.10 -13.83 13.35
CA GLN A 122 11.67 -12.99 12.22
C GLN A 122 11.17 -13.85 11.06
N GLN A 123 11.92 -14.88 10.68
CA GLN A 123 11.52 -15.81 9.62
C GLN A 123 10.21 -16.53 9.95
N LEU A 124 10.09 -17.00 11.20
CA LEU A 124 8.88 -17.66 11.67
C LEU A 124 7.67 -16.69 11.65
N LEU A 125 7.85 -15.47 12.13
CA LEU A 125 6.81 -14.44 12.12
C LEU A 125 6.30 -14.15 10.70
N VAL A 126 7.20 -13.94 9.74
CA VAL A 126 6.83 -13.69 8.33
C VAL A 126 6.08 -14.89 7.75
N TYR A 127 6.56 -16.12 8.03
CA TYR A 127 5.88 -17.34 7.60
C TYR A 127 4.46 -17.43 8.16
N LEU A 128 4.28 -17.19 9.46
CA LEU A 128 2.98 -17.26 10.13
C LEU A 128 2.01 -16.19 9.62
N LEU A 129 2.48 -14.95 9.47
CA LEU A 129 1.69 -13.87 8.88
C LEU A 129 1.27 -14.20 7.45
N GLY A 130 2.16 -14.77 6.65
CA GLY A 130 1.83 -15.26 5.31
C GLY A 130 0.69 -16.27 5.30
N LYS A 131 0.70 -17.22 6.25
CA LYS A 131 -0.41 -18.18 6.42
C LYS A 131 -1.73 -17.53 6.79
N MET A 132 -1.69 -16.45 7.58
CA MET A 132 -2.90 -15.74 8.00
C MET A 132 -3.50 -14.89 6.89
N THR A 133 -2.66 -14.36 5.99
CA THR A 133 -3.05 -13.44 4.91
C THR A 133 -3.33 -14.13 3.58
N THR A 134 -2.98 -15.41 3.42
CA THR A 134 -3.30 -16.17 2.20
C THR A 134 -4.82 -16.35 2.11
N PRO A 135 -5.46 -15.96 0.99
CA PRO A 135 -6.87 -16.20 0.79
C PRO A 135 -7.15 -17.70 0.91
N LYS A 136 -8.10 -18.09 1.76
CA LYS A 136 -8.60 -19.47 1.75
C LYS A 136 -9.20 -19.71 0.37
N THR A 137 -8.54 -20.52 -0.45
CA THR A 137 -9.12 -21.02 -1.70
C THR A 137 -10.43 -21.70 -1.31
N LYS A 138 -11.56 -21.19 -1.79
CA LYS A 138 -12.81 -21.93 -1.67
C LYS A 138 -12.59 -23.22 -2.43
N GLU A 139 -12.53 -24.35 -1.73
CA GLU A 139 -12.63 -25.65 -2.37
C GLU A 139 -13.89 -25.64 -3.24
N PRO A 140 -13.80 -26.04 -4.52
CA PRO A 140 -15.00 -26.21 -5.32
C PRO A 140 -15.86 -27.26 -4.61
N ALA A 141 -17.09 -26.87 -4.28
CA ALA A 141 -18.07 -27.83 -3.75
C ALA A 141 -18.12 -29.01 -4.71
N LEU A 142 -17.68 -30.17 -4.24
CA LEU A 142 -17.87 -31.45 -4.94
C LEU A 142 -19.39 -31.59 -5.15
N SER A 143 -19.82 -31.36 -6.38
CA SER A 143 -21.18 -31.71 -6.80
C SER A 143 -21.28 -33.23 -6.75
N THR A 144 -21.86 -33.75 -5.67
CA THR A 144 -22.36 -35.09 -5.61
C THR A 144 -23.58 -35.19 -6.53
N SER A 145 -23.33 -35.54 -7.78
CA SER A 145 -24.42 -36.02 -8.64
C SER A 145 -24.66 -37.50 -8.29
N VAL A 146 -25.82 -37.75 -7.74
CA VAL A 146 -26.42 -39.06 -7.72
C VAL A 146 -27.37 -39.14 -8.90
#